data_2855e041f62a5eaa83093005502f73f1
#
_entry.id   2855e041f62a5eaa83093005502f73f1
#
_cell.length_a   1.000
_cell.length_b   1.000
_cell.length_c   1.000
_cell.angle_alpha   90.00
_cell.angle_beta   90.00
_cell.angle_gamma   90.00
#
_symmetry.space_group_name_H-M   'P 1'
#
loop_
_entity.id
_entity.type
_entity.pdbx_description
1 polymer ?
#
loop_
_entity_poly.entity_id
_entity_poly.type
_entity_poly.pdbx_seq_one_letter_code
_entity_poly.pdbx_strand_id
1 'polypeptide(L)'
;KWSDEDRVEIMSLYNWVEKAFLAHRGARLSVTAGDVLLLLLRVYTMKELADSSPSELSEKLDALWDDVLALQKGDPVQVSDKPAEPKQAGLLDRILPGKRTAPTHLKVAFVHERTPGTSSWTSQHEFGRTQLDTVFEGQVETVAYFNAVPGENADALVEQAITDGADVVFTTSPKLVGASLRAAVKHPQVRILNCSMEMPYASIRTYYTR
;
A
#
# COMPACT_ATOMS: atom_id res chain seq x y z
N LYS A 1 -25.57 -0.72 -15.32
CA LYS A 1 -25.31 0.24 -14.24
C LYS A 1 -25.77 -0.44 -12.96
N TRP A 2 -24.89 -0.64 -12.02
CA TRP A 2 -25.18 -1.30 -10.75
C TRP A 2 -26.03 -0.38 -9.89
N SER A 3 -27.03 -0.93 -9.22
CA SER A 3 -27.82 -0.18 -8.23
C SER A 3 -26.97 0.16 -7.01
N ASP A 4 -27.45 1.07 -6.15
CA ASP A 4 -26.74 1.40 -4.91
C ASP A 4 -26.81 0.22 -3.91
N GLU A 5 -27.87 -0.59 -3.98
CA GLU A 5 -28.01 -1.84 -3.22
C GLU A 5 -26.96 -2.87 -3.64
N ASP A 6 -26.79 -3.12 -4.96
CA ASP A 6 -25.75 -4.01 -5.47
C ASP A 6 -24.34 -3.60 -5.01
N ARG A 7 -24.07 -2.29 -4.94
CA ARG A 7 -22.78 -1.77 -4.47
C ARG A 7 -22.53 -2.05 -3.01
N VAL A 8 -23.55 -1.91 -2.17
CA VAL A 8 -23.44 -2.21 -0.73
C VAL A 8 -23.18 -3.70 -0.52
N GLU A 9 -23.89 -4.57 -1.23
CA GLU A 9 -23.70 -6.02 -1.16
C GLU A 9 -22.30 -6.43 -1.60
N ILE A 10 -21.81 -5.88 -2.71
CA ILE A 10 -20.45 -6.16 -3.20
C ILE A 10 -19.39 -5.70 -2.21
N MET A 11 -19.53 -4.52 -1.64
CA MET A 11 -18.57 -4.02 -0.65
C MET A 11 -18.57 -4.88 0.61
N SER A 12 -19.73 -5.37 1.02
CA SER A 12 -19.85 -6.27 2.16
C SER A 12 -19.17 -7.61 1.88
N LEU A 13 -19.39 -8.19 0.70
CA LEU A 13 -18.73 -9.41 0.25
C LEU A 13 -17.22 -9.22 0.11
N TYR A 14 -16.78 -8.11 -0.46
CA TYR A 14 -15.36 -7.79 -0.59
C TYR A 14 -14.68 -7.74 0.77
N ASN A 15 -15.25 -7.02 1.73
CA ASN A 15 -14.72 -6.91 3.08
C ASN A 15 -14.68 -8.27 3.79
N TRP A 16 -15.68 -9.10 3.57
CA TRP A 16 -15.69 -10.46 4.10
C TRP A 16 -14.58 -11.32 3.47
N VAL A 17 -14.49 -11.33 2.13
CA VAL A 17 -13.44 -12.06 1.39
C VAL A 17 -12.06 -11.60 1.84
N GLU A 18 -11.84 -10.30 2.02
CA GLU A 18 -10.57 -9.77 2.50
C GLU A 18 -10.22 -10.33 3.88
N LYS A 19 -11.16 -10.35 4.82
CA LYS A 19 -10.96 -10.91 6.16
C LYS A 19 -10.70 -12.41 6.13
N ALA A 20 -11.51 -13.17 5.39
CA ALA A 20 -11.36 -14.60 5.26
C ALA A 20 -10.05 -14.98 4.59
N PHE A 21 -9.70 -14.29 3.50
CA PHE A 21 -8.45 -14.47 2.79
C PHE A 21 -7.23 -14.17 3.66
N LEU A 22 -7.31 -13.12 4.50
CA LEU A 22 -6.26 -12.80 5.46
C LEU A 22 -6.08 -13.87 6.53
N ALA A 23 -7.16 -14.54 6.93
CA ALA A 23 -7.11 -15.62 7.92
C ALA A 23 -6.46 -16.91 7.37
N HIS A 24 -6.56 -17.17 6.07
CA HIS A 24 -6.03 -18.39 5.42
C HIS A 24 -4.55 -18.31 5.07
N ARG A 25 -3.87 -17.20 5.30
CA ARG A 25 -2.49 -17.08 4.85
C ARG A 25 -1.45 -17.64 5.83
N GLY A 26 -0.76 -18.70 5.36
CA GLY A 26 0.59 -19.03 5.81
C GLY A 26 1.70 -18.48 4.89
N ALA A 27 1.34 -17.91 3.73
CA ALA A 27 2.27 -17.36 2.73
C ALA A 27 1.71 -16.05 2.13
N ARG A 28 2.59 -15.16 1.66
CA ARG A 28 2.17 -14.01 0.84
C ARG A 28 1.77 -14.52 -0.54
N LEU A 29 0.50 -14.38 -0.86
CA LEU A 29 -0.03 -14.66 -2.19
C LEU A 29 0.02 -13.39 -3.04
N SER A 30 0.27 -13.54 -4.33
CA SER A 30 0.15 -12.46 -5.31
C SER A 30 -1.31 -12.17 -5.70
N VAL A 31 -2.24 -12.96 -5.18
CA VAL A 31 -3.68 -12.86 -5.39
C VAL A 31 -4.26 -11.80 -4.48
N THR A 32 -5.17 -10.99 -4.99
CA THR A 32 -5.88 -9.97 -4.22
C THR A 32 -7.25 -10.46 -3.77
N ALA A 33 -7.85 -9.82 -2.77
CA ALA A 33 -9.24 -10.10 -2.37
C ALA A 33 -10.23 -9.89 -3.52
N GLY A 34 -9.94 -8.95 -4.43
CA GLY A 34 -10.73 -8.74 -5.65
C GLY A 34 -10.69 -9.92 -6.61
N ASP A 35 -9.51 -10.53 -6.81
CA ASP A 35 -9.37 -11.73 -7.65
C ASP A 35 -10.16 -12.90 -7.06
N VAL A 36 -10.12 -13.07 -5.73
CA VAL A 36 -10.88 -14.12 -5.02
C VAL A 36 -12.38 -13.87 -5.13
N LEU A 37 -12.83 -12.62 -4.96
CA LEU A 37 -14.25 -12.28 -5.14
C LEU A 37 -14.72 -12.55 -6.58
N LEU A 38 -13.93 -12.19 -7.58
CA LEU A 38 -14.25 -12.50 -8.98
C LEU A 38 -14.31 -14.00 -9.25
N LEU A 39 -13.47 -14.80 -8.61
CA LEU A 39 -13.51 -16.26 -8.70
C LEU A 39 -14.80 -16.80 -8.07
N LEU A 40 -15.17 -16.36 -6.88
CA LEU A 40 -16.43 -16.73 -6.24
C LEU A 40 -17.64 -16.39 -7.12
N LEU A 41 -17.66 -15.22 -7.74
CA LEU A 41 -18.74 -14.77 -8.64
C LEU A 41 -18.80 -15.51 -9.97
N ARG A 42 -17.78 -16.28 -10.34
CA ARG A 42 -17.83 -17.20 -11.50
C ARG A 42 -18.58 -18.49 -11.18
N VAL A 43 -18.58 -18.90 -9.92
CA VAL A 43 -19.16 -20.17 -9.46
C VAL A 43 -20.52 -19.96 -8.82
N TYR A 44 -20.70 -18.88 -8.07
CA TYR A 44 -21.89 -18.55 -7.31
C TYR A 44 -22.50 -17.23 -7.80
N THR A 45 -23.82 -17.13 -7.73
CA THR A 45 -24.51 -15.86 -8.00
C THR A 45 -24.30 -14.88 -6.84
N MET A 46 -24.43 -13.57 -7.09
CA MET A 46 -24.42 -12.54 -6.06
C MET A 46 -25.42 -12.85 -4.95
N LYS A 47 -26.63 -13.25 -5.33
CA LYS A 47 -27.69 -13.57 -4.39
C LYS A 47 -27.32 -14.74 -3.48
N GLU A 48 -26.76 -15.82 -4.03
CA GLU A 48 -26.31 -16.98 -3.25
C GLU A 48 -25.20 -16.59 -2.25
N LEU A 49 -24.30 -15.69 -2.63
CA LEU A 49 -23.24 -15.23 -1.75
C LEU A 49 -23.79 -14.27 -0.67
N ALA A 50 -24.71 -13.37 -1.04
CA ALA A 50 -25.32 -12.43 -0.12
C ALA A 50 -26.23 -13.10 0.92
N ASP A 51 -26.95 -14.14 0.50
CA ASP A 51 -27.85 -14.91 1.38
C ASP A 51 -27.10 -15.95 2.26
N SER A 52 -25.81 -16.19 1.99
CA SER A 52 -25.00 -17.15 2.74
C SER A 52 -24.58 -16.62 4.12
N SER A 53 -24.65 -17.48 5.12
CA SER A 53 -24.04 -17.22 6.42
C SER A 53 -22.51 -17.12 6.34
N PRO A 54 -21.82 -16.53 7.31
CA PRO A 54 -20.35 -16.50 7.34
C PRO A 54 -19.70 -17.89 7.28
N SER A 55 -20.33 -18.90 7.86
CA SER A 55 -19.87 -20.29 7.81
C SER A 55 -19.94 -20.86 6.40
N GLU A 56 -21.10 -20.70 5.73
CA GLU A 56 -21.30 -21.16 4.34
C GLU A 56 -20.39 -20.42 3.34
N LEU A 57 -20.15 -19.13 3.57
CA LEU A 57 -19.18 -18.40 2.76
C LEU A 57 -17.76 -18.94 2.93
N SER A 58 -17.37 -19.28 4.18
CA SER A 58 -16.08 -19.90 4.46
C SER A 58 -15.93 -21.25 3.74
N GLU A 59 -16.95 -22.11 3.80
CA GLU A 59 -16.97 -23.38 3.09
C GLU A 59 -16.87 -23.21 1.56
N LYS A 60 -17.57 -22.22 1.01
CA LYS A 60 -17.49 -21.87 -0.42
C LYS A 60 -16.07 -21.41 -0.83
N LEU A 61 -15.42 -20.62 0.03
CA LEU A 61 -14.05 -20.20 -0.19
C LEU A 61 -13.07 -21.37 -0.10
N ASP A 62 -13.23 -22.22 0.92
CA ASP A 62 -12.38 -23.40 1.11
C ASP A 62 -12.50 -24.38 -0.06
N ALA A 63 -13.72 -24.56 -0.61
CA ALA A 63 -13.94 -25.39 -1.79
C ALA A 63 -13.23 -24.88 -3.05
N LEU A 64 -12.93 -23.57 -3.13
CA LEU A 64 -12.24 -22.95 -4.25
C LEU A 64 -10.77 -22.61 -3.93
N TRP A 65 -10.25 -23.04 -2.79
CA TRP A 65 -8.90 -22.63 -2.34
C TRP A 65 -7.79 -23.04 -3.30
N ASP A 66 -7.88 -24.22 -3.91
CA ASP A 66 -6.92 -24.66 -4.93
C ASP A 66 -6.97 -23.79 -6.18
N ASP A 67 -8.18 -23.33 -6.57
CA ASP A 67 -8.35 -22.39 -7.68
C ASP A 67 -7.81 -20.99 -7.33
N VAL A 68 -7.96 -20.57 -6.08
CA VAL A 68 -7.33 -19.33 -5.57
C VAL A 68 -5.81 -19.42 -5.68
N LEU A 69 -5.22 -20.54 -5.28
CA LEU A 69 -3.78 -20.78 -5.40
C LEU A 69 -3.33 -20.81 -6.86
N ALA A 70 -4.17 -21.34 -7.77
CA ALA A 70 -3.88 -21.35 -9.20
C ALA A 70 -3.89 -19.96 -9.87
N LEU A 71 -4.56 -18.96 -9.25
CA LEU A 71 -4.51 -17.57 -9.71
C LEU A 71 -3.18 -16.88 -9.35
N GLN A 72 -2.38 -17.49 -8.51
CA GLN A 72 -1.14 -16.89 -8.05
C GLN A 72 -0.14 -16.72 -9.20
N LYS A 73 0.45 -15.54 -9.26
CA LYS A 73 1.51 -15.21 -10.21
C LYS A 73 2.87 -15.33 -9.53
N GLY A 74 3.62 -16.37 -9.89
CA GLY A 74 4.95 -16.65 -9.32
C GLY A 74 4.90 -17.51 -8.05
N ASP A 75 6.06 -17.82 -7.51
CA ASP A 75 6.17 -18.62 -6.29
C ASP A 75 5.68 -17.85 -5.05
N PRO A 76 5.03 -18.52 -4.09
CA PRO A 76 4.58 -17.89 -2.85
C PRO A 76 5.78 -17.34 -2.08
N VAL A 77 5.77 -16.05 -1.79
CA VAL A 77 6.79 -15.43 -0.95
C VAL A 77 6.53 -15.85 0.49
N GLN A 78 7.37 -16.73 1.04
CA GLN A 78 7.31 -17.05 2.46
C GLN A 78 7.72 -15.82 3.28
N VAL A 79 6.82 -15.37 4.13
CA VAL A 79 7.13 -14.32 5.10
C VAL A 79 7.84 -14.98 6.27
N SER A 80 9.14 -14.73 6.41
CA SER A 80 9.85 -15.06 7.62
C SER A 80 9.40 -14.08 8.72
N ASP A 81 8.85 -14.60 9.81
CA ASP A 81 8.53 -13.80 10.99
C ASP A 81 9.79 -13.38 11.77
N LYS A 82 10.95 -13.82 11.33
CA LYS A 82 12.22 -13.33 11.87
C LYS A 82 12.61 -12.04 11.14
N PRO A 83 12.96 -10.97 11.88
CA PRO A 83 13.65 -9.83 11.30
C PRO A 83 14.82 -10.37 10.47
N ALA A 84 14.98 -9.87 9.24
CA ALA A 84 16.12 -10.25 8.42
C ALA A 84 17.39 -9.89 9.23
N GLU A 85 18.13 -10.92 9.65
CA GLU A 85 19.43 -10.68 10.25
C GLU A 85 20.24 -9.82 9.28
N PRO A 86 20.89 -8.75 9.73
CA PRO A 86 21.71 -7.93 8.87
C PRO A 86 22.76 -8.86 8.24
N LYS A 87 22.63 -9.13 6.94
CA LYS A 87 23.60 -9.89 6.20
C LYS A 87 24.95 -9.23 6.43
N GLN A 88 25.86 -9.92 7.11
CA GLN A 88 27.23 -9.42 7.24
C GLN A 88 27.75 -9.11 5.86
N ALA A 89 28.12 -7.86 5.65
CA ALA A 89 28.63 -7.38 4.36
C ALA A 89 29.84 -8.22 3.97
N GLY A 90 29.70 -9.00 2.89
CA GLY A 90 30.80 -9.81 2.37
C GLY A 90 31.94 -8.92 1.89
N LEU A 91 33.15 -9.48 1.78
CA LEU A 91 34.35 -8.74 1.34
C LEU A 91 34.17 -8.06 -0.03
N LEU A 92 33.35 -8.66 -0.92
CA LEU A 92 32.98 -8.11 -2.22
C LEU A 92 32.11 -6.85 -2.13
N ASP A 93 31.33 -6.71 -1.04
CA ASP A 93 30.46 -5.55 -0.79
C ASP A 93 31.25 -4.30 -0.42
N ARG A 94 32.52 -4.46 -0.01
CA ARG A 94 33.44 -3.36 0.32
C ARG A 94 34.18 -2.80 -0.89
N ILE A 95 34.22 -3.53 -1.99
CA ILE A 95 35.06 -3.19 -3.17
C ILE A 95 34.22 -2.59 -4.30
N LEU A 96 32.89 -2.81 -4.33
CA LEU A 96 32.01 -2.25 -5.34
C LEU A 96 31.53 -0.85 -4.94
N PRO A 97 31.90 0.21 -5.67
CA PRO A 97 31.35 1.55 -5.43
C PRO A 97 29.87 1.54 -5.84
N GLY A 98 28.96 1.61 -4.86
CA GLY A 98 27.52 1.69 -5.14
C GLY A 98 26.58 1.11 -4.08
N LYS A 99 27.07 0.41 -3.06
CA LYS A 99 26.21 0.06 -1.91
C LYS A 99 26.00 1.27 -1.06
N ARG A 100 24.80 1.81 -1.16
CA ARG A 100 24.30 2.81 -0.20
C ARG A 100 24.25 2.14 1.17
N THR A 101 25.13 2.56 2.09
CA THR A 101 24.91 2.32 3.52
C THR A 101 23.53 2.86 3.85
N ALA A 102 22.73 2.08 4.55
CA ALA A 102 21.43 2.58 5.03
C ALA A 102 21.71 3.89 5.80
N PRO A 103 21.01 4.98 5.48
CA PRO A 103 21.22 6.22 6.23
C PRO A 103 20.90 5.97 7.70
N THR A 104 21.71 6.50 8.58
CA THR A 104 21.52 6.39 10.03
C THR A 104 20.34 7.22 10.51
N HIS A 105 19.90 8.17 9.70
CA HIS A 105 18.74 9.02 9.93
C HIS A 105 18.02 9.27 8.60
N LEU A 106 16.70 9.18 8.62
CA LEU A 106 15.83 9.42 7.47
C LEU A 106 14.84 10.53 7.77
N LYS A 107 14.72 11.49 6.85
CA LYS A 107 13.64 12.46 6.86
C LYS A 107 12.52 12.01 5.90
N VAL A 108 11.32 11.85 6.45
CA VAL A 108 10.16 11.31 5.74
C VAL A 108 9.06 12.35 5.71
N ALA A 109 8.67 12.78 4.52
CA ALA A 109 7.60 13.74 4.32
C ALA A 109 6.30 13.06 3.90
N PHE A 110 5.19 13.58 4.40
CA PHE A 110 3.83 13.18 4.02
C PHE A 110 3.11 14.36 3.40
N VAL A 111 2.62 14.19 2.17
CA VAL A 111 1.88 15.22 1.43
C VAL A 111 0.43 14.78 1.28
N HIS A 112 -0.48 15.53 1.89
CA HIS A 112 -1.91 15.20 2.00
C HIS A 112 -2.78 16.19 1.19
N GLU A 113 -3.86 15.69 0.59
CA GLU A 113 -4.88 16.55 -0.06
C GLU A 113 -5.67 17.40 0.94
N ARG A 114 -5.81 16.93 2.18
CA ARG A 114 -6.65 17.55 3.21
C ARG A 114 -5.95 17.54 4.56
N THR A 115 -6.60 18.15 5.54
CA THR A 115 -6.16 18.09 6.94
C THR A 115 -6.81 16.92 7.67
N PRO A 116 -6.25 16.44 8.79
CA PRO A 116 -6.84 15.38 9.61
C PRO A 116 -8.27 15.71 10.08
N GLY A 117 -8.55 16.98 10.39
CA GLY A 117 -9.87 17.41 10.84
C GLY A 117 -10.96 17.37 9.76
N THR A 118 -10.58 17.31 8.48
CA THR A 118 -11.51 17.33 7.34
C THR A 118 -11.55 16.04 6.55
N SER A 119 -10.71 15.07 6.89
CA SER A 119 -10.60 13.79 6.17
C SER A 119 -10.16 12.67 7.10
N SER A 120 -11.00 11.66 7.24
CA SER A 120 -10.65 10.44 7.97
C SER A 120 -9.47 9.71 7.31
N TRP A 121 -9.36 9.78 6.00
CA TRP A 121 -8.23 9.23 5.24
C TRP A 121 -6.91 9.88 5.65
N THR A 122 -6.86 11.22 5.68
CA THR A 122 -5.70 11.98 6.14
C THR A 122 -5.41 11.69 7.62
N SER A 123 -6.45 11.61 8.46
CA SER A 123 -6.31 11.28 9.88
C SER A 123 -5.62 9.92 10.09
N GLN A 124 -5.98 8.89 9.31
CA GLN A 124 -5.35 7.58 9.41
C GLN A 124 -3.88 7.59 8.97
N HIS A 125 -3.55 8.31 7.90
CA HIS A 125 -2.15 8.48 7.49
C HIS A 125 -1.33 9.24 8.54
N GLU A 126 -1.88 10.28 9.14
CA GLU A 126 -1.22 11.03 10.21
C GLU A 126 -1.04 10.17 11.47
N PHE A 127 -2.00 9.31 11.78
CA PHE A 127 -1.80 8.33 12.85
C PHE A 127 -0.61 7.42 12.54
N GLY A 128 -0.51 6.88 11.31
CA GLY A 128 0.64 6.09 10.87
C GLY A 128 1.96 6.87 10.92
N ARG A 129 1.95 8.15 10.51
CA ARG A 129 3.12 9.03 10.57
C ARG A 129 3.62 9.22 12.00
N THR A 130 2.73 9.53 12.93
CA THR A 130 3.11 9.70 14.34
C THR A 130 3.63 8.41 14.98
N GLN A 131 3.17 7.24 14.51
CA GLN A 131 3.72 5.96 14.93
C GLN A 131 5.17 5.78 14.45
N LEU A 132 5.53 6.26 13.25
CA LEU A 132 6.91 6.21 12.77
C LEU A 132 7.84 7.00 13.69
N ASP A 133 7.44 8.21 14.10
CA ASP A 133 8.23 9.03 15.03
C ASP A 133 8.45 8.31 16.38
N THR A 134 7.46 7.56 16.83
CA THR A 134 7.52 6.82 18.10
C THR A 134 8.35 5.55 17.99
N VAL A 135 8.13 4.76 16.93
CA VAL A 135 8.77 3.44 16.78
C VAL A 135 10.24 3.57 16.38
N PHE A 136 10.58 4.60 15.60
CA PHE A 136 11.91 4.84 15.07
C PHE A 136 12.55 6.11 15.64
N GLU A 137 12.30 6.38 16.91
CA GLU A 137 12.83 7.55 17.60
C GLU A 137 14.35 7.69 17.39
N GLY A 138 14.78 8.89 16.95
CA GLY A 138 16.17 9.19 16.65
C GLY A 138 16.71 8.62 15.31
N GLN A 139 15.94 7.79 14.60
CA GLN A 139 16.30 7.26 13.28
C GLN A 139 15.47 7.85 12.15
N VAL A 140 14.24 8.24 12.45
CA VAL A 140 13.29 8.83 11.48
C VAL A 140 12.76 10.13 12.04
N GLU A 141 12.80 11.17 11.22
CA GLU A 141 12.10 12.44 11.44
C GLU A 141 10.97 12.54 10.43
N THR A 142 9.74 12.82 10.87
CA THR A 142 8.62 12.98 9.93
C THR A 142 8.13 14.41 9.88
N VAL A 143 7.63 14.82 8.70
CA VAL A 143 6.99 16.11 8.45
C VAL A 143 5.75 15.91 7.59
N ALA A 144 4.72 16.73 7.80
CA ALA A 144 3.48 16.66 7.03
C ALA A 144 3.18 18.00 6.34
N TYR A 145 2.71 17.91 5.10
CA TYR A 145 2.23 19.02 4.27
C TYR A 145 0.77 18.75 3.92
N PHE A 146 -0.07 19.76 4.08
CA PHE A 146 -1.52 19.61 3.91
C PHE A 146 -2.08 20.48 2.79
N ASN A 147 -3.30 20.13 2.35
CA ASN A 147 -4.05 20.86 1.32
C ASN A 147 -3.35 20.90 -0.04
N ALA A 148 -2.74 19.78 -0.42
CA ALA A 148 -2.18 19.60 -1.75
C ALA A 148 -3.30 19.41 -2.78
N VAL A 149 -3.48 20.39 -3.65
CA VAL A 149 -4.50 20.38 -4.71
C VAL A 149 -3.85 20.03 -6.04
N PRO A 150 -4.22 18.91 -6.68
CA PRO A 150 -3.71 18.54 -8.00
C PRO A 150 -3.95 19.62 -9.05
N GLY A 151 -2.92 19.96 -9.82
CA GLY A 151 -2.99 21.02 -10.83
C GLY A 151 -2.87 22.47 -10.32
N GLU A 152 -2.79 22.65 -9.00
CA GLU A 152 -2.60 23.97 -8.38
C GLU A 152 -1.26 24.02 -7.62
N ASN A 153 -1.22 23.51 -6.40
CA ASN A 153 -0.06 23.61 -5.51
C ASN A 153 0.60 22.26 -5.17
N ALA A 154 0.05 21.14 -5.63
CA ALA A 154 0.56 19.79 -5.25
C ALA A 154 2.03 19.61 -5.65
N ASP A 155 2.42 20.04 -6.86
CA ASP A 155 3.81 20.00 -7.30
C ASP A 155 4.73 20.83 -6.40
N ALA A 156 4.29 22.04 -6.05
CA ALA A 156 5.06 22.93 -5.19
C ALA A 156 5.27 22.36 -3.78
N LEU A 157 4.25 21.69 -3.22
CA LEU A 157 4.35 21.09 -1.90
C LEU A 157 5.27 19.84 -1.90
N VAL A 158 5.24 19.03 -2.97
CA VAL A 158 6.18 17.92 -3.11
C VAL A 158 7.61 18.43 -3.29
N GLU A 159 7.83 19.46 -4.12
CA GLU A 159 9.13 20.11 -4.29
C GLU A 159 9.63 20.72 -2.97
N GLN A 160 8.74 21.34 -2.20
CA GLN A 160 9.11 21.90 -0.89
C GLN A 160 9.56 20.79 0.06
N ALA A 161 8.84 19.69 0.15
CA ALA A 161 9.22 18.55 0.97
C ALA A 161 10.64 18.05 0.64
N ILE A 162 10.96 17.98 -0.66
CA ILE A 162 12.29 17.59 -1.14
C ILE A 162 13.35 18.64 -0.79
N THR A 163 13.03 19.92 -0.99
CA THR A 163 13.93 21.05 -0.67
C THR A 163 14.20 21.13 0.83
N ASP A 164 13.22 20.81 1.65
CA ASP A 164 13.34 20.74 3.11
C ASP A 164 14.15 19.51 3.58
N GLY A 165 14.64 18.70 2.64
CA GLY A 165 15.58 17.62 2.87
C GLY A 165 14.95 16.25 3.08
N ALA A 166 13.74 16.02 2.59
CA ALA A 166 13.12 14.69 2.67
C ALA A 166 13.88 13.66 1.81
N ASP A 167 14.24 12.53 2.40
CA ASP A 167 14.80 11.36 1.72
C ASP A 167 13.71 10.50 1.11
N VAL A 168 12.53 10.52 1.74
CA VAL A 168 11.34 9.76 1.33
C VAL A 168 10.12 10.67 1.38
N VAL A 169 9.31 10.65 0.33
CA VAL A 169 8.06 11.41 0.25
C VAL A 169 6.90 10.46 0.04
N PHE A 170 5.93 10.47 0.95
CA PHE A 170 4.64 9.82 0.79
C PHE A 170 3.61 10.82 0.30
N THR A 171 3.04 10.61 -0.88
CA THR A 171 1.85 11.33 -1.34
C THR A 171 0.63 10.46 -1.08
N THR A 172 -0.26 10.90 -0.21
CA THR A 172 -1.26 10.05 0.43
C THR A 172 -2.59 9.94 -0.31
N SER A 173 -2.61 10.32 -1.58
CA SER A 173 -3.80 10.23 -2.43
C SER A 173 -3.44 9.81 -3.86
N PRO A 174 -4.29 8.98 -4.50
CA PRO A 174 -4.16 8.66 -5.93
C PRO A 174 -4.11 9.88 -6.84
N LYS A 175 -4.79 10.96 -6.47
CA LYS A 175 -4.83 12.20 -7.27
C LYS A 175 -3.48 12.92 -7.32
N LEU A 176 -2.59 12.64 -6.38
CA LEU A 176 -1.25 13.22 -6.32
C LEU A 176 -0.22 12.45 -7.17
N VAL A 177 -0.63 11.40 -7.88
CA VAL A 177 0.28 10.58 -8.69
C VAL A 177 1.04 11.40 -9.74
N GLY A 178 0.39 12.37 -10.38
CA GLY A 178 1.03 13.25 -11.37
C GLY A 178 2.18 14.07 -10.79
N ALA A 179 1.95 14.71 -9.65
CA ALA A 179 2.98 15.45 -8.91
C ALA A 179 4.13 14.52 -8.48
N SER A 180 3.79 13.32 -8.00
CA SER A 180 4.74 12.29 -7.60
C SER A 180 5.67 11.88 -8.75
N LEU A 181 5.11 11.63 -9.93
CA LEU A 181 5.87 11.23 -11.12
C LEU A 181 6.82 12.33 -11.59
N ARG A 182 6.33 13.57 -11.67
CA ARG A 182 7.15 14.71 -12.08
C ARG A 182 8.32 14.93 -11.12
N ALA A 183 8.05 14.88 -9.82
CA ALA A 183 9.08 15.01 -8.82
C ALA A 183 10.10 13.83 -8.86
N ALA A 184 9.65 12.59 -9.05
CA ALA A 184 10.53 11.44 -9.13
C ALA A 184 11.50 11.48 -10.34
N VAL A 185 11.02 11.98 -11.46
CA VAL A 185 11.88 12.16 -12.66
C VAL A 185 12.92 13.27 -12.41
N LYS A 186 12.52 14.35 -11.74
CA LYS A 186 13.40 15.49 -11.46
C LYS A 186 14.40 15.22 -10.33
N HIS A 187 14.00 14.40 -9.35
CA HIS A 187 14.79 14.09 -8.16
C HIS A 187 14.98 12.57 -7.97
N PRO A 188 15.74 11.90 -8.84
CA PRO A 188 15.89 10.44 -8.80
C PRO A 188 16.57 9.91 -7.53
N GLN A 189 17.18 10.78 -6.73
CA GLN A 189 17.79 10.44 -5.44
C GLN A 189 16.77 10.32 -4.30
N VAL A 190 15.59 10.96 -4.43
CA VAL A 190 14.51 10.91 -3.44
C VAL A 190 13.57 9.75 -3.74
N ARG A 191 13.16 9.02 -2.72
CA ARG A 191 12.18 7.95 -2.87
C ARG A 191 10.78 8.50 -2.73
N ILE A 192 9.98 8.37 -3.79
CA ILE A 192 8.60 8.82 -3.78
C ILE A 192 7.67 7.61 -3.81
N LEU A 193 6.74 7.56 -2.85
CA LEU A 193 5.70 6.56 -2.72
C LEU A 193 4.34 7.23 -2.83
N ASN A 194 3.49 6.76 -3.73
CA ASN A 194 2.14 7.28 -3.91
C ASN A 194 1.11 6.27 -3.42
N CYS A 195 0.17 6.72 -2.61
CA CYS A 195 -0.99 5.93 -2.21
C CYS A 195 -1.97 5.87 -3.37
N SER A 196 -1.88 4.83 -4.16
CA SER A 196 -2.75 4.61 -5.30
C SER A 196 -3.12 3.14 -5.44
N MET A 197 -4.11 2.86 -6.27
CA MET A 197 -4.36 1.52 -6.75
C MET A 197 -3.15 1.07 -7.58
N GLU A 198 -2.89 -0.23 -7.63
CA GLU A 198 -1.74 -0.83 -8.27
C GLU A 198 -1.52 -0.31 -9.70
N MET A 199 -0.52 0.55 -9.86
CA MET A 199 -0.11 1.12 -11.15
C MET A 199 1.38 0.88 -11.32
N PRO A 200 1.81 0.25 -12.43
CA PRO A 200 3.21 -0.08 -12.65
C PRO A 200 4.01 1.12 -13.15
N TYR A 201 4.34 2.06 -12.27
CA TYR A 201 5.26 3.14 -12.59
C TYR A 201 6.72 2.73 -12.30
N ALA A 202 7.64 3.05 -13.19
CA ALA A 202 9.06 2.74 -13.01
C ALA A 202 9.75 3.68 -12.01
N SER A 203 9.34 4.95 -11.95
CA SER A 203 10.01 6.02 -11.20
C SER A 203 9.48 6.22 -9.78
N ILE A 204 8.29 5.71 -9.47
CA ILE A 204 7.70 5.76 -8.12
C ILE A 204 7.24 4.37 -7.69
N ARG A 205 7.12 4.18 -6.39
CA ARG A 205 6.44 3.02 -5.84
C ARG A 205 5.02 3.39 -5.43
N THR A 206 4.11 2.48 -5.63
CA THR A 206 2.73 2.63 -5.16
C THR A 206 2.50 1.79 -3.92
N TYR A 207 1.68 2.27 -3.03
CA TYR A 207 1.21 1.56 -1.85
C TYR A 207 -0.28 1.80 -1.67
N TYR A 208 -0.94 0.98 -0.90
CA TYR A 208 -2.32 1.19 -0.49
C TYR A 208 -2.49 0.88 0.98
N THR A 209 -3.40 1.59 1.62
CA THR A 209 -3.77 1.36 3.01
C THR A 209 -4.90 0.34 3.08
N ARG A 210 -4.85 -0.51 4.08
CA ARG A 210 -5.89 -1.49 4.39
C ARG A 210 -6.74 -1.01 5.54
#